data_3adfb5aef8297b17c07e32cd0e318d87
#
_entry.id   3adfb5aef8297b17c07e32cd0e318d87
#
_cell.length_a   1.000
_cell.length_b   1.000
_cell.length_c   1.000
_cell.angle_alpha   90.00
_cell.angle_beta   90.00
_cell.angle_gamma   90.00
#
_symmetry.space_group_name_H-M   'P 1'
#
loop_
_entity.id
_entity.type
_entity.pdbx_description
1 polymer ?
#
loop_
_entity_poly.entity_id
_entity_poly.type
_entity_poly.pdbx_seq_one_letter_code
_entity_poly.pdbx_strand_id
1 'polypeptide(L)'
;MEPQADIALIGLAVMGRNLILNMNDHGYTVVAYNRTLSRVDDFMADEAKGTQVIGARSIPEMIAHLKRPRRVMMLVKAGHPVDEFIEKLMPHLAPGDIIIDGGNSLYQDTIRRSKYVESRGLLYRAEE
;
A
#
# COMPACT_ATOMS: atom_id res chain seq x y z
N MET A 1 -18.39 -9.59 2.03
CA MET A 1 -18.28 -8.12 1.99
C MET A 1 -17.71 -7.69 0.65
N GLU A 2 -18.35 -6.74 0.01
CA GLU A 2 -17.85 -6.23 -1.27
C GLU A 2 -16.66 -5.30 -1.07
N PRO A 3 -15.61 -5.42 -1.92
CA PRO A 3 -14.47 -4.52 -1.84
C PRO A 3 -14.90 -3.07 -2.07
N GLN A 4 -14.48 -2.15 -1.21
CA GLN A 4 -14.87 -0.75 -1.25
C GLN A 4 -13.71 0.22 -1.34
N ALA A 5 -12.49 -0.23 -1.04
CA ALA A 5 -11.35 0.67 -0.96
C ALA A 5 -10.74 0.93 -2.32
N ASP A 6 -10.32 2.17 -2.52
CA ASP A 6 -9.71 2.62 -3.78
C ASP A 6 -8.22 2.30 -3.85
N ILE A 7 -7.54 2.34 -2.71
CA ILE A 7 -6.10 2.16 -2.64
C ILE A 7 -5.70 1.67 -1.25
N ALA A 8 -4.63 0.88 -1.17
CA ALA A 8 -4.01 0.52 0.10
C ALA A 8 -2.68 1.25 0.24
N LEU A 9 -2.34 1.62 1.46
CA LEU A 9 -1.06 2.25 1.74
C LEU A 9 -0.36 1.52 2.88
N ILE A 10 0.87 1.09 2.62
CA ILE A 10 1.72 0.42 3.59
C ILE A 10 2.76 1.40 4.09
N GLY A 11 2.81 1.62 5.40
CA GLY A 11 3.80 2.49 6.04
C GLY A 11 3.15 3.66 6.74
N LEU A 12 3.04 3.58 8.06
CA LEU A 12 2.35 4.58 8.88
C LEU A 12 3.31 5.49 9.65
N ALA A 13 4.42 5.89 9.02
CA ALA A 13 5.21 7.01 9.50
C ALA A 13 4.46 8.31 9.16
N VAL A 14 5.02 9.45 9.52
CA VAL A 14 4.33 10.74 9.39
C VAL A 14 3.82 10.98 7.97
N MET A 15 4.66 10.74 6.96
CA MET A 15 4.28 10.98 5.57
C MET A 15 3.12 10.08 5.13
N GLY A 16 3.17 8.79 5.48
CA GLY A 16 2.11 7.85 5.13
C GLY A 16 0.78 8.22 5.77
N ARG A 17 0.79 8.55 7.06
CA ARG A 17 -0.43 8.97 7.76
C ARG A 17 -1.03 10.22 7.13
N ASN A 18 -0.20 11.22 6.85
CA ASN A 18 -0.67 12.46 6.23
C ASN A 18 -1.25 12.23 4.84
N LEU A 19 -0.61 11.38 4.05
CA LEU A 19 -1.10 11.08 2.70
C LEU A 19 -2.46 10.35 2.75
N ILE A 20 -2.61 9.40 3.68
CA ILE A 20 -3.88 8.70 3.86
C ILE A 20 -5.00 9.67 4.20
N LEU A 21 -4.76 10.57 5.15
CA LEU A 21 -5.76 11.54 5.58
C LEU A 21 -6.10 12.51 4.44
N ASN A 22 -5.11 12.92 3.66
CA ASN A 22 -5.32 13.80 2.51
C ASN A 22 -6.19 13.10 1.45
N MET A 23 -5.91 11.83 1.16
CA MET A 23 -6.73 11.08 0.20
C MET A 23 -8.16 10.91 0.72
N ASN A 24 -8.32 10.64 2.01
CA ASN A 24 -9.65 10.56 2.62
C ASN A 24 -10.42 11.87 2.47
N ASP A 25 -9.74 13.01 2.68
CA ASP A 25 -10.37 14.32 2.55
C ASP A 25 -10.82 14.60 1.11
N HIS A 26 -10.21 13.95 0.14
CA HIS A 26 -10.58 14.08 -1.27
C HIS A 26 -11.60 13.01 -1.72
N GLY A 27 -12.16 12.27 -0.79
CA GLY A 27 -13.24 11.33 -1.09
C GLY A 27 -12.81 9.92 -1.43
N TYR A 28 -11.51 9.60 -1.29
CA TYR A 28 -11.02 8.25 -1.54
C TYR A 28 -11.06 7.40 -0.28
N THR A 29 -11.37 6.13 -0.42
CA THR A 29 -11.32 5.18 0.69
C THR A 29 -9.99 4.46 0.66
N VAL A 30 -9.22 4.58 1.76
CA VAL A 30 -7.86 4.03 1.86
C VAL A 30 -7.81 2.93 2.91
N VAL A 31 -7.14 1.82 2.59
CA VAL A 31 -6.80 0.79 3.58
C VAL A 31 -5.39 1.08 4.08
N ALA A 32 -5.25 1.22 5.40
CA ALA A 32 -3.96 1.48 6.04
C ALA A 32 -3.39 0.20 6.63
N TYR A 33 -2.11 -0.05 6.37
CA TYR A 33 -1.40 -1.20 6.92
C TYR A 33 0.03 -0.82 7.27
N ASN A 34 0.59 -1.49 8.27
CA ASN A 34 1.97 -1.30 8.70
C ASN A 34 2.50 -2.61 9.25
N ARG A 35 3.78 -2.88 9.04
CA ARG A 35 4.41 -4.10 9.57
C ARG A 35 4.21 -4.19 11.09
N THR A 36 4.44 -3.09 11.81
CA THR A 36 4.20 -3.03 13.25
C THR A 36 2.73 -2.71 13.48
N LEU A 37 1.96 -3.70 13.91
CA LEU A 37 0.51 -3.59 13.99
C LEU A 37 0.01 -2.57 15.00
N SER A 38 0.79 -2.32 16.07
CA SER A 38 0.41 -1.28 17.03
C SER A 38 0.27 0.09 16.37
N ARG A 39 1.02 0.37 15.31
CA ARG A 39 0.88 1.63 14.58
C ARG A 39 -0.45 1.72 13.85
N VAL A 40 -0.97 0.61 13.35
CA VAL A 40 -2.30 0.57 12.75
C VAL A 40 -3.35 0.90 13.81
N ASP A 41 -3.27 0.22 14.94
CA ASP A 41 -4.22 0.42 16.03
C ASP A 41 -4.21 1.86 16.54
N ASP A 42 -3.03 2.43 16.74
CA ASP A 42 -2.88 3.81 17.23
C ASP A 42 -3.43 4.81 16.21
N PHE A 43 -3.13 4.62 14.92
CA PHE A 43 -3.61 5.50 13.87
C PHE A 43 -5.15 5.47 13.79
N MET A 44 -5.72 4.28 13.81
CA MET A 44 -7.19 4.12 13.73
C MET A 44 -7.91 4.69 14.96
N ALA A 45 -7.28 4.60 16.13
CA ALA A 45 -7.88 5.10 17.38
C ALA A 45 -7.76 6.62 17.53
N ASP A 46 -6.83 7.25 16.83
CA ASP A 46 -6.52 8.68 16.96
C ASP A 46 -6.78 9.46 15.67
N GLU A 47 -5.76 9.57 14.82
CA GLU A 47 -5.82 10.45 13.64
C GLU A 47 -6.90 10.05 12.63
N ALA A 48 -7.14 8.77 12.45
CA ALA A 48 -8.13 8.27 11.48
C ALA A 48 -9.53 8.12 12.08
N LYS A 49 -9.69 8.44 13.36
CA LYS A 49 -10.99 8.32 14.02
C LYS A 49 -12.00 9.25 13.35
N GLY A 50 -13.16 8.72 13.02
CA GLY A 50 -14.22 9.49 12.36
C GLY A 50 -14.06 9.62 10.86
N THR A 51 -13.00 9.04 10.28
CA THR A 51 -12.79 9.02 8.82
C THR A 51 -13.30 7.71 8.23
N GLN A 52 -13.21 7.58 6.89
CA GLN A 52 -13.55 6.36 6.19
C GLN A 52 -12.35 5.42 6.01
N VAL A 53 -11.22 5.74 6.62
CA VAL A 53 -10.02 4.91 6.54
C VAL A 53 -10.27 3.55 7.18
N ILE A 54 -9.81 2.50 6.52
CA ILE A 54 -9.93 1.11 7.00
C ILE A 54 -8.56 0.66 7.49
N GLY A 55 -8.49 0.17 8.72
CA GLY A 55 -7.25 -0.40 9.25
C GLY A 55 -7.19 -1.89 8.99
N ALA A 56 -6.11 -2.37 8.37
CA ALA A 56 -5.90 -3.80 8.15
C ALA A 56 -4.77 -4.31 9.03
N ARG A 57 -4.91 -5.54 9.52
CA ARG A 57 -3.93 -6.16 10.41
C ARG A 57 -3.15 -7.28 9.72
N SER A 58 -3.42 -7.54 8.45
CA SER A 58 -2.67 -8.51 7.64
C SER A 58 -2.73 -8.10 6.17
N ILE A 59 -1.79 -8.61 5.39
CA ILE A 59 -1.77 -8.35 3.95
C ILE A 59 -3.00 -8.96 3.26
N PRO A 60 -3.39 -10.21 3.52
CA PRO A 60 -4.62 -10.74 2.92
C PRO A 60 -5.86 -9.91 3.23
N GLU A 61 -5.99 -9.44 4.48
CA GLU A 61 -7.10 -8.58 4.86
C GLU A 61 -7.08 -7.26 4.09
N MET A 62 -5.90 -6.63 3.98
CA MET A 62 -5.72 -5.39 3.23
C MET A 62 -6.18 -5.55 1.79
N ILE A 63 -5.71 -6.59 1.12
CA ILE A 63 -6.02 -6.86 -0.28
C ILE A 63 -7.51 -7.14 -0.48
N ALA A 64 -8.14 -7.83 0.47
CA ALA A 64 -9.56 -8.19 0.38
C ALA A 64 -10.48 -6.96 0.34
N HIS A 65 -10.05 -5.83 0.89
CA HIS A 65 -10.83 -4.60 0.85
C HIS A 65 -10.73 -3.83 -0.47
N LEU A 66 -9.79 -4.18 -1.35
CA LEU A 66 -9.48 -3.37 -2.52
C LEU A 66 -10.36 -3.71 -3.73
N LYS A 67 -10.84 -2.66 -4.39
CA LYS A 67 -11.51 -2.78 -5.70
C LYS A 67 -10.47 -3.12 -6.77
N ARG A 68 -10.89 -3.80 -7.83
CA ARG A 68 -10.02 -4.12 -8.97
C ARG A 68 -10.07 -3.00 -10.01
N PRO A 69 -8.95 -2.67 -10.67
CA PRO A 69 -7.61 -3.18 -10.39
C PRO A 69 -7.12 -2.68 -9.03
N ARG A 70 -6.50 -3.57 -8.29
CA ARG A 70 -6.04 -3.25 -6.93
C ARG A 70 -4.80 -2.38 -7.00
N ARG A 71 -4.75 -1.36 -6.15
CA ARG A 71 -3.61 -0.43 -6.07
C ARG A 71 -3.04 -0.48 -4.66
N VAL A 72 -1.75 -0.80 -4.57
CA VAL A 72 -1.05 -0.87 -3.28
C VAL A 72 0.16 0.04 -3.34
N MET A 73 0.19 1.08 -2.51
CA MET A 73 1.33 1.99 -2.42
C MET A 73 2.16 1.63 -1.19
N MET A 74 3.49 1.62 -1.37
CA MET A 74 4.43 1.39 -0.28
C MET A 74 5.16 2.67 0.04
N LEU A 75 5.10 3.09 1.30
CA LEU A 75 5.92 4.19 1.85
C LEU A 75 6.77 3.59 2.96
N VAL A 76 7.70 2.73 2.58
CA VAL A 76 8.57 2.02 3.50
C VAL A 76 10.02 2.38 3.18
N LYS A 77 10.93 2.02 4.09
CA LYS A 77 12.36 2.28 3.90
C LYS A 77 12.84 1.63 2.61
N ALA A 78 13.62 2.38 1.83
CA ALA A 78 14.21 1.89 0.58
C ALA A 78 15.12 0.69 0.83
N GLY A 79 15.28 -0.16 -0.19
CA GLY A 79 16.12 -1.34 -0.13
C GLY A 79 15.34 -2.60 0.18
N HIS A 80 15.85 -3.43 1.09
CA HIS A 80 15.29 -4.74 1.40
C HIS A 80 13.80 -4.72 1.81
N PRO A 81 13.32 -3.77 2.62
CA PRO A 81 11.89 -3.74 2.97
C PRO A 81 10.96 -3.64 1.75
N VAL A 82 11.34 -2.92 0.71
CA VAL A 82 10.54 -2.81 -0.51
C VAL A 82 10.44 -4.18 -1.20
N ASP A 83 11.56 -4.86 -1.36
CA ASP A 83 11.58 -6.19 -1.98
C ASP A 83 10.78 -7.20 -1.17
N GLU A 84 10.88 -7.13 0.15
CA GLU A 84 10.17 -8.01 1.06
C GLU A 84 8.65 -7.86 0.92
N PHE A 85 8.17 -6.62 0.86
CA PHE A 85 6.74 -6.37 0.67
C PHE A 85 6.25 -6.80 -0.71
N ILE A 86 7.04 -6.58 -1.75
CA ILE A 86 6.68 -7.06 -3.11
C ILE A 86 6.44 -8.57 -3.07
N GLU A 87 7.35 -9.33 -2.46
CA GLU A 87 7.20 -10.78 -2.36
C GLU A 87 5.96 -11.20 -1.57
N LYS A 88 5.62 -10.46 -0.54
CA LYS A 88 4.42 -10.76 0.27
C LYS A 88 3.13 -10.36 -0.42
N LEU A 89 3.17 -9.36 -1.29
CA LEU A 89 1.97 -8.87 -1.99
C LEU A 89 1.63 -9.72 -3.20
N MET A 90 2.63 -10.15 -3.96
CA MET A 90 2.40 -10.78 -5.27
C MET A 90 1.49 -11.99 -5.24
N PRO A 91 1.55 -12.90 -4.24
CA PRO A 91 0.64 -14.06 -4.22
C PRO A 91 -0.83 -13.69 -4.10
N HIS A 92 -1.14 -12.48 -3.63
CA HIS A 92 -2.52 -12.04 -3.39
C HIS A 92 -3.04 -11.11 -4.49
N LEU A 93 -2.20 -10.72 -5.44
CA LEU A 93 -2.57 -9.81 -6.51
C LEU A 93 -2.81 -10.57 -7.81
N ALA A 94 -3.60 -9.97 -8.69
CA ALA A 94 -3.97 -10.55 -9.98
C ALA A 94 -3.44 -9.68 -11.13
N PRO A 95 -3.30 -10.24 -12.35
CA PRO A 95 -2.86 -9.45 -13.50
C PRO A 95 -3.68 -8.17 -13.65
N GLY A 96 -2.98 -7.06 -13.90
CA GLY A 96 -3.59 -5.74 -13.98
C GLY A 96 -3.56 -4.95 -12.69
N ASP A 97 -3.30 -5.60 -11.56
CA ASP A 97 -3.13 -4.88 -10.28
C ASP A 97 -1.81 -4.11 -10.28
N ILE A 98 -1.72 -3.07 -9.46
CA ILE A 98 -0.60 -2.13 -9.50
C ILE A 98 0.07 -2.04 -8.14
N ILE A 99 1.40 -2.16 -8.14
CA ILE A 99 2.23 -1.88 -6.96
C ILE A 99 2.90 -0.53 -7.21
N ILE A 100 2.79 0.39 -6.25
CA ILE A 100 3.35 1.73 -6.34
C ILE A 100 4.42 1.89 -5.25
N ASP A 101 5.65 2.22 -5.64
CA ASP A 101 6.71 2.56 -4.70
C ASP A 101 6.70 4.07 -4.52
N GLY A 102 6.22 4.54 -3.37
CA GLY A 102 6.14 5.96 -3.04
C GLY A 102 7.36 6.48 -2.29
N GLY A 103 8.36 5.62 -2.07
CA GLY A 103 9.58 6.00 -1.35
C GLY A 103 10.72 6.41 -2.27
N ASN A 104 11.92 6.51 -1.70
CA ASN A 104 13.13 6.97 -2.40
C ASN A 104 14.02 5.79 -2.79
N SER A 105 13.59 4.96 -3.72
CA SER A 105 14.36 3.82 -4.21
C SER A 105 15.43 4.25 -5.22
N LEU A 106 16.53 3.51 -5.25
CA LEU A 106 17.56 3.72 -6.27
C LEU A 106 17.02 3.33 -7.64
N TYR A 107 17.45 4.06 -8.66
CA TYR A 107 16.99 3.87 -10.04
C TYR A 107 17.20 2.43 -10.54
N GLN A 108 18.37 1.84 -10.26
CA GLN A 108 18.65 0.46 -10.67
C GLN A 108 17.69 -0.53 -10.00
N ASP A 109 17.36 -0.31 -8.74
CA ASP A 109 16.42 -1.16 -8.01
C ASP A 109 15.03 -1.04 -8.60
N THR A 110 14.61 0.18 -8.96
CA THR A 110 13.32 0.41 -9.59
C THR A 110 13.19 -0.35 -10.91
N ILE A 111 14.24 -0.30 -11.75
CA ILE A 111 14.23 -1.04 -13.02
C ILE A 111 14.11 -2.54 -12.76
N ARG A 112 14.92 -3.07 -11.85
CA ARG A 112 14.92 -4.50 -11.51
C ARG A 112 13.54 -4.95 -11.01
N ARG A 113 12.95 -4.18 -10.11
CA ARG A 113 11.65 -4.49 -9.52
C ARG A 113 10.55 -4.42 -10.56
N SER A 114 10.59 -3.41 -11.42
CA SER A 114 9.61 -3.24 -12.49
C SER A 114 9.60 -4.46 -13.42
N LYS A 115 10.77 -4.90 -13.86
CA LYS A 115 10.87 -6.08 -14.72
C LYS A 115 10.33 -7.34 -14.04
N TYR A 116 10.67 -7.54 -12.77
CA TYR A 116 10.25 -8.71 -12.02
C TYR A 116 8.71 -8.72 -11.83
N VAL A 117 8.17 -7.61 -11.36
CA VAL A 117 6.75 -7.47 -11.09
C VAL A 117 5.93 -7.60 -12.38
N GLU A 118 6.38 -6.94 -13.45
CA GLU A 118 5.68 -6.96 -14.73
C GLU A 118 5.77 -8.32 -15.42
N SER A 119 6.80 -9.10 -15.15
CA SER A 119 6.89 -10.47 -15.65
C SER A 119 5.77 -11.37 -15.09
N ARG A 120 5.13 -10.96 -14.01
CA ARG A 120 4.02 -11.68 -13.38
C ARG A 120 2.65 -11.10 -13.74
N GLY A 121 2.60 -10.18 -14.71
CA GLY A 121 1.35 -9.58 -15.18
C GLY A 121 0.87 -8.39 -14.36
N LEU A 122 1.61 -7.98 -13.34
CA LEU A 122 1.29 -6.83 -12.51
C LEU A 122 1.95 -5.57 -13.08
N LEU A 123 1.45 -4.41 -12.68
CA LEU A 123 2.06 -3.14 -13.03
C LEU A 123 2.88 -2.62 -11.86
N TYR A 124 3.96 -1.92 -12.16
CA TYR A 124 4.83 -1.33 -11.14
C TYR A 124 5.10 0.12 -11.47
N ARG A 125 4.91 1.00 -10.51
CA ARG A 125 5.14 2.44 -10.67
C ARG A 125 5.97 2.93 -9.50
N ALA A 126 6.90 3.84 -9.77
CA ALA A 126 7.70 4.49 -8.75
C ALA A 126 7.48 5.99 -8.83
N GLU A 127 7.34 6.61 -7.67
CA GLU A 127 7.27 8.07 -7.56
C GLU A 127 8.68 8.64 -7.53
N GLU A 128 8.93 9.68 -8.27
CA GLU A 128 10.20 10.39 -8.28
C GLU A 128 10.14 11.67 -7.48
#